data_eb210b2d91efc2a2be997c6059e0f06d
#
_entry.id   eb210b2d91efc2a2be997c6059e0f06d
#
_cell.length_a   1.000
_cell.length_b   1.000
_cell.length_c   1.000
_cell.angle_alpha   90.00
_cell.angle_beta   90.00
_cell.angle_gamma   90.00
#
_symmetry.space_group_name_H-M   'P 1'
#
loop_
_entity.id
_entity.type
_entity.pdbx_description
1 polymer ?
#
loop_
_entity_poly.entity_id
_entity_poly.type
_entity_poly.pdbx_seq_one_letter_code
_entity_poly.pdbx_strand_id
1 'polypeptide(L)'
;MALRYFYEEMPELHVIAAGSLLEFAFGEISIPVGRVQYLQMHPMTFYEYLLATGKEQMAEYTLSQPDDVAGSIQEIILKELRSYFFVGGMPECVKTYRDSGSMVETFQVQSEILDSYRDDFSKYTPHINTICLDAVFLSVAKSIGEQLKYTRLNDGYSSQMNRKAFDLLAKAKVIHKIPACDPSGLPLGATANPKKFKASMLDIGLMQRLCQVPVDLELQQENLLAMYRGKLAEQFVAQELLAWHSSELFYWARESRGSSAEVDFLVVRQGKIYPVEVKSGPSGSLRSLHLMLEKYQICPQGLVLYSGTSNKLSDQKLQFLPLYCVSTIGDQRPNVV
;
A
#
# COMPACT_ATOMS: atom_id res chain seq x y z
N MET A 1 -10.88 24.71 17.57
CA MET A 1 -11.41 25.17 18.88
C MET A 1 -12.53 24.28 19.41
N ALA A 2 -13.52 23.86 18.61
CA ALA A 2 -14.67 23.07 19.10
C ALA A 2 -14.30 21.76 19.83
N LEU A 3 -13.34 20.96 19.30
CA LEU A 3 -12.95 19.70 19.95
C LEU A 3 -12.36 19.87 21.35
N ARG A 4 -11.63 20.98 21.59
CA ARG A 4 -11.13 21.30 22.92
C ARG A 4 -12.27 21.61 23.88
N TYR A 5 -13.24 22.40 23.45
CA TYR A 5 -14.42 22.75 24.23
C TYR A 5 -15.23 21.49 24.60
N PHE A 6 -15.49 20.61 23.64
CA PHE A 6 -16.20 19.37 23.92
C PHE A 6 -15.48 18.50 24.96
N TYR A 7 -14.14 18.40 24.86
CA TYR A 7 -13.37 17.62 25.84
C TYR A 7 -13.37 18.24 27.24
N GLU A 8 -13.25 19.57 27.36
CA GLU A 8 -13.11 20.25 28.66
C GLU A 8 -14.46 20.54 29.33
N GLU A 9 -15.49 20.89 28.57
CA GLU A 9 -16.78 21.35 29.11
C GLU A 9 -17.88 20.29 29.01
N MET A 10 -17.71 19.29 28.16
CA MET A 10 -18.71 18.23 27.92
C MET A 10 -18.05 16.83 27.93
N PRO A 11 -17.43 16.41 29.04
CA PRO A 11 -16.62 15.19 29.09
C PRO A 11 -17.41 13.89 28.82
N GLU A 12 -18.72 13.91 29.05
CA GLU A 12 -19.61 12.77 28.77
C GLU A 12 -19.98 12.67 27.28
N LEU A 13 -19.62 13.66 26.45
CA LEU A 13 -19.94 13.66 25.03
C LEU A 13 -18.84 12.96 24.23
N HIS A 14 -19.16 11.84 23.64
CA HIS A 14 -18.28 11.15 22.70
C HIS A 14 -18.34 11.85 21.35
N VAL A 15 -17.22 12.43 20.89
CA VAL A 15 -17.15 13.17 19.64
C VAL A 15 -16.23 12.46 18.64
N ILE A 16 -16.77 12.11 17.47
CA ILE A 16 -16.04 11.61 16.33
C ILE A 16 -16.10 12.67 15.23
N ALA A 17 -14.94 13.17 14.83
CA ALA A 17 -14.82 14.10 13.71
C ALA A 17 -14.07 13.41 12.57
N ALA A 18 -14.66 13.40 11.38
CA ALA A 18 -14.05 12.82 10.18
C ALA A 18 -13.85 13.90 9.12
N GLY A 19 -12.81 13.75 8.32
CA GLY A 19 -12.54 14.63 7.18
C GLY A 19 -11.38 14.07 6.34
N SER A 20 -11.41 14.37 5.05
CA SER A 20 -10.27 14.19 4.16
C SER A 20 -9.25 15.30 4.44
N LEU A 21 -7.96 14.99 4.27
CA LEU A 21 -6.87 15.97 4.37
C LEU A 21 -6.82 16.75 5.70
N LEU A 22 -7.21 16.11 6.81
CA LEU A 22 -7.19 16.72 8.14
C LEU A 22 -5.83 17.33 8.52
N GLU A 23 -4.73 16.72 8.05
CA GLU A 23 -3.36 17.18 8.27
C GLU A 23 -3.09 18.59 7.69
N PHE A 24 -3.86 19.02 6.68
CA PHE A 24 -3.77 20.39 6.15
C PHE A 24 -4.59 21.36 6.97
N ALA A 25 -5.82 20.97 7.31
CA ALA A 25 -6.69 21.81 8.14
C ALA A 25 -6.06 22.09 9.51
N PHE A 26 -5.29 21.17 10.05
CA PHE A 26 -4.60 21.31 11.32
C PHE A 26 -3.30 22.14 11.26
N GLY A 27 -2.74 22.40 10.06
CA GLY A 27 -1.59 23.29 9.92
C GLY A 27 -1.84 24.71 10.36
N GLU A 28 -3.10 25.16 10.33
CA GLU A 28 -3.55 26.50 10.73
C GLU A 28 -4.26 26.54 12.10
N ILE A 29 -4.57 25.39 12.70
CA ILE A 29 -5.33 25.28 13.94
C ILE A 29 -4.50 24.57 15.00
N SER A 30 -4.34 25.20 16.18
CA SER A 30 -3.73 24.57 17.34
C SER A 30 -4.60 23.38 17.80
N ILE A 31 -4.07 22.17 17.63
CA ILE A 31 -4.71 20.95 18.14
C ILE A 31 -4.43 20.84 19.62
N PRO A 32 -5.43 20.57 20.45
CA PRO A 32 -5.21 20.33 21.87
C PRO A 32 -4.48 19.03 22.09
N VAL A 33 -3.20 19.10 22.40
CA VAL A 33 -2.34 17.95 22.66
C VAL A 33 -2.92 17.10 23.80
N GLY A 34 -2.97 15.77 23.59
CA GLY A 34 -3.46 14.82 24.59
C GLY A 34 -4.99 14.70 24.72
N ARG A 35 -5.76 15.45 23.90
CA ARG A 35 -7.23 15.47 23.94
C ARG A 35 -7.89 14.90 22.67
N VAL A 36 -7.09 14.53 21.70
CA VAL A 36 -7.55 14.01 20.40
C VAL A 36 -6.75 12.76 20.08
N GLN A 37 -7.45 11.69 19.77
CA GLN A 37 -6.87 10.46 19.23
C GLN A 37 -7.12 10.40 17.72
N TYR A 38 -6.06 10.15 16.95
CA TYR A 38 -6.18 9.99 15.51
C TYR A 38 -6.45 8.53 15.18
N LEU A 39 -7.45 8.30 14.35
CA LEU A 39 -7.71 7.03 13.71
C LEU A 39 -7.57 7.21 12.20
N GLN A 40 -6.59 6.56 11.61
CA GLN A 40 -6.43 6.56 10.17
C GLN A 40 -7.33 5.51 9.55
N MET A 41 -8.17 5.93 8.61
CA MET A 41 -8.94 5.02 7.77
C MET A 41 -8.16 4.72 6.49
N HIS A 42 -8.02 3.44 6.19
CA HIS A 42 -7.41 2.96 4.95
C HIS A 42 -8.50 2.60 3.94
N PRO A 43 -8.19 2.51 2.64
CA PRO A 43 -9.06 1.84 1.69
C PRO A 43 -9.39 0.42 2.18
N MET A 44 -10.53 -0.11 1.77
CA MET A 44 -10.93 -1.48 2.09
C MET A 44 -9.86 -2.45 1.63
N THR A 45 -9.46 -3.35 2.52
CA THR A 45 -8.56 -4.46 2.21
C THR A 45 -9.24 -5.45 1.27
N PHE A 46 -8.46 -6.36 0.68
CA PHE A 46 -9.04 -7.43 -0.13
C PHE A 46 -10.03 -8.30 0.65
N TYR A 47 -9.74 -8.55 1.93
CA TYR A 47 -10.66 -9.22 2.84
C TYR A 47 -12.00 -8.47 2.95
N GLU A 48 -11.97 -7.17 3.23
CA GLU A 48 -13.17 -6.34 3.37
C GLU A 48 -13.92 -6.20 2.03
N TYR A 49 -13.20 -6.13 0.92
CA TYR A 49 -13.80 -6.17 -0.43
C TYR A 49 -14.58 -7.47 -0.67
N LEU A 50 -14.02 -8.62 -0.29
CA LEU A 50 -14.70 -9.91 -0.41
C LEU A 50 -15.97 -9.94 0.45
N LEU A 51 -15.92 -9.45 1.69
CA LEU A 51 -17.10 -9.33 2.55
C LEU A 51 -18.15 -8.39 1.93
N ALA A 52 -17.74 -7.21 1.49
CA ALA A 52 -18.63 -6.21 0.89
C ALA A 52 -19.30 -6.69 -0.40
N THR A 53 -18.70 -7.65 -1.10
CA THR A 53 -19.22 -8.26 -2.33
C THR A 53 -19.91 -9.62 -2.10
N GLY A 54 -20.22 -9.99 -0.84
CA GLY A 54 -20.96 -11.20 -0.49
C GLY A 54 -20.19 -12.50 -0.68
N LYS A 55 -18.86 -12.46 -0.47
CA LYS A 55 -17.95 -13.62 -0.65
C LYS A 55 -17.28 -14.00 0.66
N GLU A 56 -18.06 -14.15 1.74
CA GLU A 56 -17.59 -14.37 3.11
C GLU A 56 -16.69 -15.60 3.21
N GLN A 57 -17.03 -16.71 2.56
CA GLN A 57 -16.23 -17.93 2.58
C GLN A 57 -14.84 -17.72 1.97
N MET A 58 -14.74 -16.91 0.90
CA MET A 58 -13.45 -16.57 0.32
C MET A 58 -12.65 -15.65 1.25
N ALA A 59 -13.32 -14.70 1.90
CA ALA A 59 -12.69 -13.81 2.87
C ALA A 59 -12.06 -14.62 4.01
N GLU A 60 -12.81 -15.49 4.65
CA GLU A 60 -12.31 -16.40 5.69
C GLU A 60 -11.10 -17.22 5.22
N TYR A 61 -11.15 -17.67 3.97
CA TYR A 61 -10.08 -18.45 3.37
C TYR A 61 -8.76 -17.65 3.25
N THR A 62 -8.83 -16.36 2.96
CA THR A 62 -7.62 -15.50 2.88
C THR A 62 -6.91 -15.33 4.23
N LEU A 63 -7.61 -15.55 5.35
CA LEU A 63 -7.07 -15.48 6.71
C LEU A 63 -6.54 -16.81 7.24
N SER A 64 -6.91 -17.93 6.65
CA SER A 64 -6.66 -19.27 7.23
C SER A 64 -5.28 -19.83 6.88
N GLN A 65 -4.57 -19.32 5.87
CA GLN A 65 -3.29 -19.88 5.34
C GLN A 65 -3.36 -21.40 5.15
N PRO A 66 -4.30 -21.93 4.41
CA PRO A 66 -4.39 -23.38 4.28
C PRO A 66 -3.16 -23.94 3.61
N ASP A 67 -2.60 -25.02 4.18
CA ASP A 67 -1.41 -25.70 3.67
C ASP A 67 -1.67 -26.37 2.32
N ASP A 68 -2.91 -26.81 2.06
CA ASP A 68 -3.31 -27.46 0.82
C ASP A 68 -4.57 -26.82 0.24
N VAL A 69 -4.37 -26.01 -0.79
CA VAL A 69 -5.42 -25.31 -1.52
C VAL A 69 -5.71 -26.06 -2.81
N ALA A 70 -6.94 -26.56 -2.98
CA ALA A 70 -7.35 -27.09 -4.27
C ALA A 70 -7.14 -26.01 -5.36
N GLY A 71 -6.46 -26.35 -6.45
CA GLY A 71 -6.08 -25.39 -7.50
C GLY A 71 -7.26 -24.58 -8.04
N SER A 72 -8.47 -25.20 -8.11
CA SER A 72 -9.70 -24.53 -8.52
C SER A 72 -10.14 -23.40 -7.58
N ILE A 73 -9.97 -23.57 -6.26
CA ILE A 73 -10.32 -22.51 -5.28
C ILE A 73 -9.32 -21.36 -5.41
N GLN A 74 -8.04 -21.66 -5.56
CA GLN A 74 -7.01 -20.65 -5.77
C GLN A 74 -7.27 -19.81 -7.03
N GLU A 75 -7.63 -20.45 -8.15
CA GLU A 75 -7.93 -19.74 -9.39
C GLU A 75 -9.11 -18.76 -9.22
N ILE A 76 -10.15 -19.17 -8.48
CA ILE A 76 -11.31 -18.33 -8.19
C ILE A 76 -10.89 -17.12 -7.34
N ILE A 77 -10.10 -17.33 -6.27
CA ILE A 77 -9.64 -16.23 -5.41
C ILE A 77 -8.71 -15.29 -6.19
N LEU A 78 -7.81 -15.82 -7.01
CA LEU A 78 -6.94 -15.01 -7.87
C LEU A 78 -7.71 -14.22 -8.93
N LYS A 79 -8.84 -14.72 -9.41
CA LYS A 79 -9.75 -13.99 -10.29
C LYS A 79 -10.38 -12.81 -9.55
N GLU A 80 -10.86 -13.01 -8.33
CA GLU A 80 -11.40 -11.94 -7.50
C GLU A 80 -10.32 -10.90 -7.12
N LEU A 81 -9.11 -11.36 -6.82
CA LEU A 81 -7.99 -10.45 -6.57
C LEU A 81 -7.68 -9.56 -7.79
N ARG A 82 -7.79 -10.10 -9.01
CA ARG A 82 -7.67 -9.30 -10.23
C ARG A 82 -8.76 -8.25 -10.33
N SER A 83 -10.02 -8.61 -10.06
CA SER A 83 -11.12 -7.63 -10.02
C SER A 83 -10.86 -6.53 -8.99
N TYR A 84 -10.39 -6.90 -7.80
CA TYR A 84 -10.00 -5.94 -6.78
C TYR A 84 -8.88 -4.99 -7.23
N PHE A 85 -7.91 -5.47 -8.00
CA PHE A 85 -6.85 -4.59 -8.54
C PHE A 85 -7.41 -3.45 -9.39
N PHE A 86 -8.51 -3.68 -10.11
CA PHE A 86 -9.17 -2.64 -10.92
C PHE A 86 -10.15 -1.79 -10.11
N VAL A 87 -10.95 -2.42 -9.25
CA VAL A 87 -11.93 -1.72 -8.41
C VAL A 87 -11.25 -0.89 -7.33
N GLY A 88 -10.16 -1.41 -6.75
CA GLY A 88 -9.54 -0.84 -5.56
C GLY A 88 -10.35 -1.06 -4.29
N GLY A 89 -9.88 -0.45 -3.21
CA GLY A 89 -10.51 -0.49 -1.89
C GLY A 89 -11.27 0.78 -1.51
N MET A 90 -11.45 1.75 -2.42
CA MET A 90 -12.24 2.94 -2.11
C MET A 90 -13.72 2.54 -1.94
N PRO A 91 -14.38 2.83 -0.79
CA PRO A 91 -15.71 2.31 -0.48
C PRO A 91 -16.77 2.59 -1.54
N GLU A 92 -16.78 3.79 -2.13
CA GLU A 92 -17.75 4.12 -3.19
C GLU A 92 -17.48 3.34 -4.47
N CYS A 93 -16.21 3.07 -4.82
CA CYS A 93 -15.85 2.22 -5.96
C CYS A 93 -16.32 0.78 -5.74
N VAL A 94 -16.08 0.23 -4.53
CA VAL A 94 -16.52 -1.13 -4.17
C VAL A 94 -18.04 -1.24 -4.20
N LYS A 95 -18.74 -0.25 -3.66
CA LYS A 95 -20.21 -0.19 -3.68
C LYS A 95 -20.74 -0.12 -5.10
N THR A 96 -20.22 0.76 -5.94
CA THR A 96 -20.63 0.91 -7.35
C THR A 96 -20.43 -0.40 -8.10
N TYR A 97 -19.27 -1.04 -7.96
CA TYR A 97 -19.00 -2.33 -8.59
C TYR A 97 -19.91 -3.44 -8.10
N ARG A 98 -20.17 -3.53 -6.79
CA ARG A 98 -21.10 -4.50 -6.21
C ARG A 98 -22.52 -4.35 -6.77
N ASP A 99 -23.00 -3.11 -6.85
CA ASP A 99 -24.39 -2.81 -7.17
C ASP A 99 -24.67 -2.88 -8.69
N SER A 100 -23.72 -2.51 -9.55
CA SER A 100 -23.87 -2.46 -11.01
C SER A 100 -23.16 -3.59 -11.76
N GLY A 101 -22.12 -4.18 -11.20
CA GLY A 101 -21.20 -5.09 -11.91
C GLY A 101 -20.39 -4.39 -13.02
N SER A 102 -20.46 -3.05 -13.11
CA SER A 102 -19.89 -2.27 -14.20
C SER A 102 -18.52 -1.69 -13.84
N MET A 103 -17.48 -2.13 -14.54
CA MET A 103 -16.15 -1.57 -14.40
C MET A 103 -16.08 -0.14 -14.96
N VAL A 104 -16.88 0.17 -15.99
CA VAL A 104 -16.95 1.52 -16.58
C VAL A 104 -17.45 2.54 -15.55
N GLU A 105 -18.54 2.22 -14.83
CA GLU A 105 -19.09 3.08 -13.79
C GLU A 105 -18.10 3.22 -12.63
N THR A 106 -17.44 2.13 -12.23
CA THR A 106 -16.42 2.16 -11.20
C THR A 106 -15.26 3.09 -11.59
N PHE A 107 -14.79 3.05 -12.83
CA PHE A 107 -13.74 3.93 -13.33
C PHE A 107 -14.18 5.41 -13.37
N GLN A 108 -15.44 5.68 -13.62
CA GLN A 108 -15.99 7.03 -13.50
C GLN A 108 -15.90 7.54 -12.07
N VAL A 109 -16.34 6.76 -11.08
CA VAL A 109 -16.22 7.09 -9.65
C VAL A 109 -14.77 7.32 -9.24
N GLN A 110 -13.84 6.47 -9.68
CA GLN A 110 -12.41 6.67 -9.42
C GLN A 110 -11.90 8.00 -10.00
N SER A 111 -12.38 8.41 -11.18
CA SER A 111 -12.01 9.70 -11.76
C SER A 111 -12.53 10.87 -10.92
N GLU A 112 -13.76 10.80 -10.46
CA GLU A 112 -14.38 11.81 -9.60
C GLU A 112 -13.65 11.94 -8.25
N ILE A 113 -13.20 10.82 -7.69
CA ILE A 113 -12.36 10.81 -6.47
C ILE A 113 -11.01 11.51 -6.72
N LEU A 114 -10.34 11.18 -7.84
CA LEU A 114 -9.05 11.80 -8.20
C LEU A 114 -9.20 13.31 -8.45
N ASP A 115 -10.28 13.73 -9.10
CA ASP A 115 -10.56 15.15 -9.33
C ASP A 115 -10.87 15.88 -8.01
N SER A 116 -11.60 15.25 -7.10
CA SER A 116 -11.84 15.78 -5.75
C SER A 116 -10.53 16.00 -4.97
N TYR A 117 -9.57 15.08 -5.05
CA TYR A 117 -8.24 15.28 -4.45
C TYR A 117 -7.50 16.46 -5.06
N ARG A 118 -7.53 16.62 -6.40
CA ARG A 118 -6.91 17.77 -7.10
C ARG A 118 -7.51 19.10 -6.67
N ASP A 119 -8.83 19.15 -6.56
CA ASP A 119 -9.55 20.35 -6.10
C ASP A 119 -9.17 20.71 -4.66
N ASP A 120 -9.10 19.72 -3.78
CA ASP A 120 -8.72 19.94 -2.39
C ASP A 120 -7.25 20.37 -2.26
N PHE A 121 -6.34 19.81 -3.04
CA PHE A 121 -4.94 20.27 -3.07
C PHE A 121 -4.84 21.75 -3.45
N SER A 122 -5.63 22.21 -4.41
CA SER A 122 -5.64 23.60 -4.84
C SER A 122 -6.10 24.56 -3.74
N LYS A 123 -7.04 24.14 -2.90
CA LYS A 123 -7.58 24.95 -1.78
C LYS A 123 -6.59 25.09 -0.63
N TYR A 124 -5.94 23.99 -0.26
CA TYR A 124 -5.09 23.94 0.94
C TYR A 124 -3.64 24.36 0.71
N THR A 125 -3.23 24.56 -0.53
CA THR A 125 -1.84 24.87 -0.86
C THR A 125 -1.68 25.95 -1.93
N PRO A 126 -2.14 27.20 -1.63
CA PRO A 126 -2.14 28.28 -2.62
C PRO A 126 -0.74 28.66 -3.15
N HIS A 127 0.33 28.18 -2.49
CA HIS A 127 1.72 28.46 -2.87
C HIS A 127 2.42 27.28 -3.59
N ILE A 128 1.71 26.19 -3.85
CA ILE A 128 2.27 25.05 -4.57
C ILE A 128 1.77 25.05 -6.01
N ASN A 129 2.68 24.82 -6.93
CA ASN A 129 2.34 24.66 -8.35
C ASN A 129 1.56 23.35 -8.52
N THR A 130 0.24 23.47 -8.78
CA THR A 130 -0.67 22.31 -8.93
C THR A 130 -0.29 21.41 -10.10
N ILE A 131 0.28 21.98 -11.18
CA ILE A 131 0.77 21.22 -12.34
C ILE A 131 1.97 20.33 -11.92
N CYS A 132 2.88 20.90 -11.10
CA CYS A 132 3.98 20.11 -10.53
C CYS A 132 3.47 18.99 -9.64
N LEU A 133 2.45 19.28 -8.83
CA LEU A 133 1.85 18.30 -7.93
C LEU A 133 1.24 17.12 -8.70
N ASP A 134 0.43 17.40 -9.72
CA ASP A 134 -0.16 16.38 -10.59
C ASP A 134 0.91 15.54 -11.32
N ALA A 135 1.96 16.22 -11.82
CA ALA A 135 3.05 15.54 -12.50
C ALA A 135 3.82 14.60 -11.56
N VAL A 136 4.07 15.01 -10.32
CA VAL A 136 4.70 14.17 -9.30
C VAL A 136 3.78 13.02 -8.89
N PHE A 137 2.47 13.28 -8.73
CA PHE A 137 1.49 12.25 -8.41
C PHE A 137 1.44 11.14 -9.46
N LEU A 138 1.36 11.51 -10.74
CA LEU A 138 1.41 10.58 -11.86
C LEU A 138 2.75 9.83 -11.94
N SER A 139 3.87 10.54 -11.70
CA SER A 139 5.20 9.93 -11.71
C SER A 139 5.35 8.87 -10.63
N VAL A 140 4.85 9.12 -9.42
CA VAL A 140 4.83 8.12 -8.34
C VAL A 140 4.03 6.91 -8.74
N ALA A 141 2.81 7.08 -9.28
CA ALA A 141 1.97 5.97 -9.74
C ALA A 141 2.66 5.09 -10.80
N LYS A 142 3.40 5.70 -11.71
CA LYS A 142 4.17 4.99 -12.75
C LYS A 142 5.42 4.27 -12.23
N SER A 143 5.95 4.72 -11.09
CA SER A 143 7.23 4.25 -10.52
C SER A 143 7.07 3.35 -9.30
N ILE A 144 5.89 2.75 -9.11
CA ILE A 144 5.69 1.77 -8.04
C ILE A 144 6.70 0.63 -8.18
N GLY A 145 7.27 0.18 -7.06
CA GLY A 145 8.31 -0.84 -7.04
C GLY A 145 9.72 -0.33 -7.34
N GLU A 146 9.88 0.92 -7.75
CA GLU A 146 11.18 1.48 -8.10
C GLU A 146 11.71 2.41 -7.00
N GLN A 147 13.03 2.44 -6.84
CA GLN A 147 13.68 3.43 -5.97
C GLN A 147 13.54 4.83 -6.58
N LEU A 148 12.93 5.74 -5.83
CA LEU A 148 12.67 7.10 -6.27
C LEU A 148 13.81 8.06 -5.92
N LYS A 149 13.96 9.08 -6.78
CA LYS A 149 14.80 10.26 -6.55
C LYS A 149 14.00 11.51 -6.91
N TYR A 150 13.99 12.51 -6.04
CA TYR A 150 13.26 13.76 -6.29
C TYR A 150 13.67 14.45 -7.61
N THR A 151 14.91 14.26 -8.04
CA THR A 151 15.42 14.78 -9.33
C THR A 151 14.82 14.11 -10.55
N ARG A 152 14.20 12.93 -10.40
CA ARG A 152 13.66 12.13 -11.51
C ARG A 152 12.14 12.03 -11.49
N LEU A 153 11.47 12.62 -10.48
CA LEU A 153 10.00 12.59 -10.42
C LEU A 153 9.39 13.41 -11.56
N ASN A 154 9.98 14.54 -11.89
CA ASN A 154 9.60 15.30 -13.07
C ASN A 154 10.76 16.20 -13.51
N ASP A 155 11.21 16.07 -14.76
CA ASP A 155 12.35 16.82 -15.29
C ASP A 155 12.02 18.29 -15.58
N GLY A 156 10.72 18.66 -15.71
CA GLY A 156 10.26 20.02 -15.91
C GLY A 156 10.37 20.93 -14.69
N TYR A 157 10.69 20.36 -13.50
CA TYR A 157 10.74 21.09 -12.25
C TYR A 157 12.01 20.82 -11.45
N SER A 158 12.40 21.77 -10.60
CA SER A 158 13.55 21.58 -9.73
C SER A 158 13.31 20.45 -8.71
N SER A 159 14.38 19.79 -8.27
CA SER A 159 14.32 18.75 -7.22
C SER A 159 13.65 19.24 -5.94
N GLN A 160 13.78 20.53 -5.62
CA GLN A 160 13.14 21.12 -4.45
C GLN A 160 11.62 21.24 -4.63
N MET A 161 11.15 21.60 -5.83
CA MET A 161 9.71 21.65 -6.14
C MET A 161 9.11 20.24 -6.13
N ASN A 162 9.76 19.30 -6.79
CA ASN A 162 9.36 17.89 -6.79
C ASN A 162 9.28 17.34 -5.36
N ARG A 163 10.25 17.65 -4.50
CA ARG A 163 10.23 17.24 -3.09
C ARG A 163 9.04 17.85 -2.35
N LYS A 164 8.79 19.15 -2.50
CA LYS A 164 7.63 19.81 -1.84
C LYS A 164 6.32 19.18 -2.28
N ALA A 165 6.15 18.90 -3.58
CA ALA A 165 4.97 18.24 -4.11
C ALA A 165 4.82 16.82 -3.54
N PHE A 166 5.90 16.04 -3.52
CA PHE A 166 5.92 14.69 -2.94
C PHE A 166 5.57 14.70 -1.44
N ASP A 167 6.22 15.58 -0.66
CA ASP A 167 6.00 15.68 0.79
C ASP A 167 4.55 16.10 1.09
N LEU A 168 3.94 16.91 0.22
CA LEU A 168 2.54 17.28 0.30
C LEU A 168 1.60 16.09 0.06
N LEU A 169 1.81 15.36 -1.03
CA LEU A 169 1.03 14.15 -1.33
C LEU A 169 1.16 13.11 -0.22
N ALA A 170 2.35 12.95 0.35
CA ALA A 170 2.59 12.06 1.48
C ALA A 170 1.89 12.55 2.76
N LYS A 171 1.87 13.86 3.02
CA LYS A 171 1.12 14.46 4.12
C LYS A 171 -0.39 14.25 3.94
N ALA A 172 -0.88 14.37 2.72
CA ALA A 172 -2.26 14.08 2.36
C ALA A 172 -2.64 12.59 2.44
N LYS A 173 -1.66 11.72 2.70
CA LYS A 173 -1.85 10.25 2.73
C LYS A 173 -2.32 9.63 1.40
N VAL A 174 -2.27 10.38 0.29
CA VAL A 174 -2.58 9.82 -1.04
C VAL A 174 -1.42 9.02 -1.65
N ILE A 175 -0.22 9.21 -1.10
CA ILE A 175 0.95 8.36 -1.30
C ILE A 175 1.60 8.05 0.05
N HIS A 176 2.32 6.94 0.11
CA HIS A 176 3.11 6.56 1.29
C HIS A 176 4.57 6.43 0.92
N LYS A 177 5.45 7.08 1.68
CA LYS A 177 6.90 6.97 1.52
C LYS A 177 7.40 5.72 2.25
N ILE A 178 8.20 4.91 1.57
CA ILE A 178 8.76 3.67 2.08
C ILE A 178 10.29 3.83 2.07
N PRO A 179 10.93 4.23 3.19
CA PRO A 179 12.36 4.42 3.23
C PRO A 179 13.12 3.10 3.28
N ALA A 180 14.33 3.10 2.71
CA ALA A 180 15.27 2.00 2.91
C ALA A 180 15.79 2.02 4.34
N CYS A 181 15.99 0.84 4.94
CA CYS A 181 16.66 0.75 6.24
C CYS A 181 17.65 -0.44 6.28
N ASP A 182 18.56 -0.41 7.25
CA ASP A 182 19.43 -1.53 7.57
C ASP A 182 18.79 -2.33 8.72
N PRO A 183 18.41 -3.59 8.51
CA PRO A 183 17.71 -4.41 9.51
C PRO A 183 18.68 -5.05 10.53
N SER A 184 19.67 -4.29 10.99
CA SER A 184 20.62 -4.74 11.99
C SER A 184 20.03 -4.85 13.40
N GLY A 185 18.84 -4.27 13.61
CA GLY A 185 18.11 -4.29 14.89
C GLY A 185 16.79 -3.54 14.82
N LEU A 186 16.11 -3.42 15.96
CA LEU A 186 14.88 -2.67 16.14
C LEU A 186 15.12 -1.42 16.98
N PRO A 187 14.35 -0.33 16.77
CA PRO A 187 13.30 -0.16 15.75
C PRO A 187 13.90 0.08 14.35
N LEU A 188 13.20 -0.37 13.28
CA LEU A 188 13.65 -0.22 11.89
C LEU A 188 13.88 1.24 11.49
N GLY A 189 13.06 2.15 12.01
CA GLY A 189 13.18 3.59 11.75
C GLY A 189 14.51 4.20 12.20
N ALA A 190 15.21 3.58 13.17
CA ALA A 190 16.51 4.09 13.65
C ALA A 190 17.62 4.06 12.58
N THR A 191 17.49 3.15 11.61
CA THR A 191 18.45 2.98 10.49
C THR A 191 17.89 3.45 9.16
N ALA A 192 16.70 4.08 9.16
CA ALA A 192 16.04 4.53 7.93
C ALA A 192 16.85 5.61 7.20
N ASN A 193 17.01 5.43 5.89
CA ASN A 193 17.66 6.39 5.02
C ASN A 193 16.62 7.23 4.25
N PRO A 194 16.38 8.49 4.64
CA PRO A 194 15.36 9.32 4.02
C PRO A 194 15.66 9.70 2.56
N LYS A 195 16.90 9.50 2.10
CA LYS A 195 17.32 9.79 0.71
C LYS A 195 17.11 8.61 -0.24
N LYS A 196 16.97 7.40 0.31
CA LYS A 196 16.67 6.18 -0.45
C LYS A 196 15.26 5.71 -0.08
N PHE A 197 14.33 5.80 -1.01
CA PHE A 197 12.95 5.44 -0.73
C PHE A 197 12.24 4.94 -1.99
N LYS A 198 11.26 4.10 -1.77
CA LYS A 198 10.17 3.78 -2.67
C LYS A 198 8.91 4.54 -2.26
N ALA A 199 7.85 4.42 -3.01
CA ALA A 199 6.53 4.90 -2.61
C ALA A 199 5.44 3.91 -3.03
N SER A 200 4.32 3.93 -2.31
CA SER A 200 3.07 3.32 -2.72
C SER A 200 1.98 4.38 -2.82
N MET A 201 0.96 4.08 -3.62
CA MET A 201 -0.26 4.88 -3.68
C MET A 201 -1.19 4.51 -2.53
N LEU A 202 -2.15 5.40 -2.21
CA LEU A 202 -3.22 5.12 -1.26
C LEU A 202 -4.02 3.88 -1.67
N ASP A 203 -4.37 3.78 -2.95
CA ASP A 203 -5.25 2.75 -3.48
C ASP A 203 -4.81 2.27 -4.86
N ILE A 204 -4.89 0.95 -5.09
CA ILE A 204 -4.46 0.30 -6.33
C ILE A 204 -5.37 0.63 -7.52
N GLY A 205 -6.68 0.78 -7.30
CA GLY A 205 -7.63 1.15 -8.34
C GLY A 205 -7.42 2.59 -8.80
N LEU A 206 -7.25 3.52 -7.84
CA LEU A 206 -6.92 4.91 -8.15
C LEU A 206 -5.56 5.03 -8.85
N MET A 207 -4.57 4.22 -8.47
CA MET A 207 -3.27 4.17 -9.16
C MET A 207 -3.43 3.82 -10.64
N GLN A 208 -4.19 2.77 -10.95
CA GLN A 208 -4.41 2.34 -12.33
C GLN A 208 -5.20 3.38 -13.11
N ARG A 209 -6.21 4.00 -12.49
CA ARG A 209 -6.99 5.07 -13.12
C ARG A 209 -6.13 6.29 -13.43
N LEU A 210 -5.25 6.70 -12.51
CA LEU A 210 -4.31 7.79 -12.71
C LEU A 210 -3.32 7.50 -13.84
N CYS A 211 -2.90 6.25 -14.00
CA CYS A 211 -2.09 5.76 -15.12
C CYS A 211 -2.87 5.59 -16.43
N GLN A 212 -4.16 5.91 -16.47
CA GLN A 212 -5.04 5.82 -17.63
C GLN A 212 -5.11 4.40 -18.22
N VAL A 213 -5.11 3.39 -17.37
CA VAL A 213 -5.29 2.00 -17.81
C VAL A 213 -6.67 1.88 -18.48
N PRO A 214 -6.74 1.41 -19.74
CA PRO A 214 -8.02 1.30 -20.45
C PRO A 214 -8.96 0.26 -19.86
N VAL A 215 -10.25 0.56 -19.84
CA VAL A 215 -11.31 -0.36 -19.35
C VAL A 215 -11.30 -1.69 -20.12
N ASP A 216 -11.06 -1.63 -21.44
CA ASP A 216 -11.10 -2.81 -22.33
C ASP A 216 -10.00 -3.83 -22.01
N LEU A 217 -8.96 -3.42 -21.30
CA LEU A 217 -7.86 -4.32 -20.91
C LEU A 217 -8.26 -5.29 -19.80
N GLU A 218 -9.32 -5.00 -19.02
CA GLU A 218 -9.88 -5.97 -18.10
C GLU A 218 -10.43 -7.20 -18.85
N LEU A 219 -11.01 -6.98 -20.02
CA LEU A 219 -11.56 -8.04 -20.87
C LEU A 219 -10.49 -8.90 -21.56
N GLN A 220 -9.25 -8.37 -21.69
CA GLN A 220 -8.09 -9.06 -22.27
C GLN A 220 -7.12 -9.60 -21.19
N GLN A 221 -7.65 -10.11 -20.14
CA GLN A 221 -7.03 -10.45 -18.83
C GLN A 221 -5.62 -11.10 -18.83
N GLU A 222 -5.19 -11.76 -19.88
CA GLU A 222 -3.90 -12.46 -19.90
C GLU A 222 -2.70 -11.54 -20.15
N ASN A 223 -2.85 -10.46 -20.90
CA ASN A 223 -1.75 -9.61 -21.34
C ASN A 223 -1.45 -8.43 -20.44
N LEU A 224 -2.44 -7.87 -19.74
CA LEU A 224 -2.25 -6.69 -18.90
C LEU A 224 -1.36 -6.96 -17.70
N LEU A 225 -1.56 -8.09 -17.05
CA LEU A 225 -0.76 -8.53 -15.93
C LEU A 225 0.71 -8.79 -16.31
N ALA A 226 1.04 -9.04 -17.57
CA ALA A 226 2.41 -9.28 -17.97
C ALA A 226 3.30 -8.03 -17.87
N MET A 227 2.79 -6.85 -18.24
CA MET A 227 3.55 -5.60 -18.28
C MET A 227 3.65 -4.89 -16.91
N TYR A 228 2.61 -5.01 -16.08
CA TYR A 228 2.53 -4.36 -14.76
C TYR A 228 2.54 -5.32 -13.58
N ARG A 229 2.66 -6.63 -13.80
CA ARG A 229 2.49 -7.69 -12.77
C ARG A 229 3.24 -7.40 -11.48
N GLY A 230 4.52 -7.08 -11.58
CA GLY A 230 5.35 -6.79 -10.40
C GLY A 230 4.86 -5.56 -9.64
N LYS A 231 4.62 -4.46 -10.35
CA LYS A 231 4.20 -3.18 -9.76
C LYS A 231 2.84 -3.28 -9.08
N LEU A 232 1.87 -3.96 -9.70
CA LEU A 232 0.54 -4.16 -9.10
C LEU A 232 0.60 -5.05 -7.86
N ALA A 233 1.37 -6.12 -7.91
CA ALA A 233 1.55 -7.01 -6.75
C ALA A 233 2.22 -6.27 -5.59
N GLU A 234 3.28 -5.48 -5.85
CA GLU A 234 3.97 -4.70 -4.82
C GLU A 234 3.07 -3.59 -4.27
N GLN A 235 2.30 -2.88 -5.11
CA GLN A 235 1.31 -1.89 -4.66
C GLN A 235 0.24 -2.53 -3.78
N PHE A 236 -0.30 -3.67 -4.19
CA PHE A 236 -1.29 -4.41 -3.41
C PHE A 236 -0.74 -4.79 -2.04
N VAL A 237 0.44 -5.40 -2.00
CA VAL A 237 1.07 -5.81 -0.73
C VAL A 237 1.35 -4.60 0.16
N ALA A 238 1.82 -3.47 -0.39
CA ALA A 238 2.03 -2.25 0.38
C ALA A 238 0.72 -1.73 0.99
N GLN A 239 -0.36 -1.68 0.21
CA GLN A 239 -1.68 -1.23 0.66
C GLN A 239 -2.23 -2.12 1.78
N GLU A 240 -2.17 -3.43 1.62
CA GLU A 240 -2.59 -4.39 2.64
C GLU A 240 -1.76 -4.27 3.92
N LEU A 241 -0.43 -4.23 3.81
CA LEU A 241 0.45 -4.08 4.97
C LEU A 241 0.17 -2.81 5.76
N LEU A 242 -0.09 -1.68 5.08
CA LEU A 242 -0.44 -0.42 5.74
C LEU A 242 -1.78 -0.52 6.48
N ALA A 243 -2.78 -1.15 5.87
CA ALA A 243 -4.10 -1.31 6.48
C ALA A 243 -4.07 -2.26 7.69
N TRP A 244 -3.38 -3.40 7.58
CA TRP A 244 -3.35 -4.42 8.62
C TRP A 244 -2.41 -4.09 9.78
N HIS A 245 -1.31 -3.35 9.54
CA HIS A 245 -0.28 -3.14 10.56
C HIS A 245 -0.21 -1.72 11.08
N SER A 246 -0.90 -0.75 10.47
CA SER A 246 -0.94 0.67 10.88
C SER A 246 0.44 1.26 11.21
N SER A 247 1.50 0.74 10.59
CA SER A 247 2.89 1.09 10.84
C SER A 247 3.57 1.58 9.57
N GLU A 248 4.64 2.35 9.73
CA GLU A 248 5.48 2.75 8.60
C GLU A 248 6.08 1.51 7.94
N LEU A 249 6.06 1.48 6.60
CA LEU A 249 6.71 0.44 5.82
C LEU A 249 8.16 0.80 5.57
N PHE A 250 9.01 -0.22 5.55
CA PHE A 250 10.42 -0.15 5.22
C PHE A 250 10.78 -1.21 4.17
N TYR A 251 11.83 -0.94 3.40
CA TYR A 251 12.42 -1.93 2.50
C TYR A 251 13.92 -2.02 2.73
N TRP A 252 14.56 -3.07 2.23
CA TRP A 252 16.01 -3.19 2.29
C TRP A 252 16.63 -3.05 0.92
N ALA A 253 17.67 -2.22 0.84
CA ALA A 253 18.47 -2.09 -0.37
C ALA A 253 19.97 -1.98 -0.04
N ARG A 254 20.75 -2.74 -0.76
CA ARG A 254 22.20 -2.70 -0.69
C ARG A 254 22.77 -2.39 -2.07
N GLU A 255 23.61 -1.38 -2.12
CA GLU A 255 24.44 -1.08 -3.29
C GLU A 255 25.90 -1.41 -2.94
N SER A 256 26.53 -2.25 -3.73
CA SER A 256 27.97 -2.48 -3.70
C SER A 256 28.52 -2.38 -5.11
N ARG A 257 29.84 -2.15 -5.26
CA ARG A 257 30.46 -2.07 -6.60
C ARG A 257 30.13 -3.33 -7.40
N GLY A 258 29.33 -3.19 -8.47
CA GLY A 258 28.96 -4.25 -9.40
C GLY A 258 27.78 -5.15 -9.00
N SER A 259 27.12 -4.92 -7.85
CA SER A 259 25.91 -5.66 -7.49
C SER A 259 24.93 -4.82 -6.65
N SER A 260 23.65 -4.88 -7.01
CA SER A 260 22.56 -4.36 -6.20
C SER A 260 21.73 -5.52 -5.66
N ALA A 261 21.25 -5.38 -4.44
CA ALA A 261 20.31 -6.32 -3.83
C ALA A 261 19.20 -5.52 -3.14
N GLU A 262 17.98 -5.99 -3.28
CA GLU A 262 16.80 -5.34 -2.74
C GLU A 262 15.80 -6.38 -2.27
N VAL A 263 15.10 -6.11 -1.16
CA VAL A 263 13.95 -6.87 -0.65
C VAL A 263 12.80 -5.89 -0.46
N ASP A 264 11.62 -6.22 -0.95
CA ASP A 264 10.51 -5.29 -1.16
C ASP A 264 9.96 -4.67 0.11
N PHE A 265 9.79 -5.47 1.19
CA PHE A 265 9.31 -4.97 2.48
C PHE A 265 9.98 -5.68 3.66
N LEU A 266 9.94 -5.01 4.80
CA LEU A 266 10.37 -5.54 6.10
C LEU A 266 9.19 -5.45 7.08
N VAL A 267 8.78 -6.60 7.61
CA VAL A 267 7.70 -6.69 8.60
C VAL A 267 8.30 -7.09 9.95
N VAL A 268 7.91 -6.40 11.00
CA VAL A 268 8.30 -6.77 12.37
C VAL A 268 7.20 -7.64 12.98
N ARG A 269 7.59 -8.80 13.51
CA ARG A 269 6.69 -9.73 14.19
C ARG A 269 7.40 -10.32 15.40
N GLN A 270 6.80 -10.23 16.57
CA GLN A 270 7.34 -10.78 17.83
C GLN A 270 8.82 -10.40 18.06
N GLY A 271 9.17 -9.13 17.81
CA GLY A 271 10.53 -8.62 17.99
C GLY A 271 11.57 -9.12 16.98
N LYS A 272 11.15 -9.79 15.91
CA LYS A 272 11.99 -10.25 14.80
C LYS A 272 11.61 -9.57 13.49
N ILE A 273 12.54 -9.53 12.55
CA ILE A 273 12.34 -8.90 11.24
C ILE A 273 12.12 -9.99 10.19
N TYR A 274 11.03 -9.91 9.46
CA TYR A 274 10.69 -10.80 8.37
C TYR A 274 10.80 -10.04 7.05
N PRO A 275 11.83 -10.31 6.23
CA PRO A 275 11.89 -9.77 4.89
C PRO A 275 10.82 -10.40 4.01
N VAL A 276 10.12 -9.55 3.26
CA VAL A 276 9.03 -9.93 2.37
C VAL A 276 9.42 -9.60 0.93
N GLU A 277 9.42 -10.61 0.10
CA GLU A 277 9.65 -10.51 -1.34
C GLU A 277 8.35 -10.75 -2.08
N VAL A 278 8.02 -9.90 -3.04
CA VAL A 278 6.78 -9.99 -3.83
C VAL A 278 7.09 -10.47 -5.24
N LYS A 279 6.41 -11.52 -5.67
CA LYS A 279 6.56 -12.09 -7.02
C LYS A 279 5.20 -12.16 -7.73
N SER A 280 5.14 -11.65 -8.93
CA SER A 280 3.93 -11.68 -9.75
C SER A 280 3.69 -13.01 -10.47
N GLY A 281 4.66 -13.92 -10.42
CA GLY A 281 4.62 -15.22 -11.10
C GLY A 281 5.35 -16.31 -10.32
N PRO A 282 5.31 -17.56 -10.81
CA PRO A 282 5.92 -18.71 -10.12
C PRO A 282 7.44 -18.73 -10.18
N SER A 283 8.06 -17.89 -11.00
CA SER A 283 9.52 -17.85 -11.19
C SER A 283 10.09 -16.47 -10.85
N GLY A 284 11.27 -16.44 -10.27
CA GLY A 284 12.01 -15.22 -9.95
C GLY A 284 13.24 -15.52 -9.11
N SER A 285 14.27 -14.67 -9.20
CA SER A 285 15.46 -14.82 -8.37
C SER A 285 15.17 -14.37 -6.94
N LEU A 286 15.52 -15.20 -5.96
CA LEU A 286 15.45 -14.90 -4.53
C LEU A 286 16.84 -14.60 -3.94
N ARG A 287 17.81 -14.28 -4.80
CA ARG A 287 19.20 -14.03 -4.40
C ARG A 287 19.33 -12.93 -3.36
N SER A 288 18.56 -11.84 -3.50
CA SER A 288 18.59 -10.73 -2.54
C SER A 288 18.05 -11.14 -1.18
N LEU A 289 16.97 -11.95 -1.17
CA LEU A 289 16.37 -12.48 0.05
C LEU A 289 17.33 -13.42 0.79
N HIS A 290 17.96 -14.36 0.08
CA HIS A 290 19.00 -15.23 0.65
C HIS A 290 20.17 -14.44 1.22
N LEU A 291 20.70 -13.47 0.47
CA LEU A 291 21.78 -12.60 0.93
C LEU A 291 21.43 -11.87 2.22
N MET A 292 20.20 -11.42 2.36
CA MET A 292 19.70 -10.75 3.55
C MET A 292 19.62 -11.72 4.74
N LEU A 293 19.05 -12.92 4.55
CA LEU A 293 18.92 -13.94 5.59
C LEU A 293 20.29 -14.46 6.09
N GLU A 294 21.28 -14.51 5.22
CA GLU A 294 22.66 -14.86 5.60
C GLU A 294 23.31 -13.74 6.43
N LYS A 295 23.07 -12.48 6.07
CA LYS A 295 23.71 -11.34 6.70
C LYS A 295 23.10 -10.98 8.08
N TYR A 296 21.78 -11.10 8.24
CA TYR A 296 21.07 -10.60 9.41
C TYR A 296 20.42 -11.72 10.21
N GLN A 297 21.02 -12.11 11.34
CA GLN A 297 20.51 -13.19 12.20
C GLN A 297 19.16 -12.86 12.87
N ILE A 298 18.80 -11.59 12.99
CA ILE A 298 17.49 -11.15 13.49
C ILE A 298 16.35 -11.52 12.52
N CYS A 299 16.68 -11.87 11.28
CA CYS A 299 15.74 -12.32 10.25
C CYS A 299 15.67 -13.86 10.27
N PRO A 300 14.70 -14.47 10.95
CA PRO A 300 14.66 -15.93 11.10
C PRO A 300 14.22 -16.63 9.83
N GLN A 301 13.42 -15.96 9.00
CA GLN A 301 12.78 -16.52 7.81
C GLN A 301 12.43 -15.41 6.83
N GLY A 302 12.52 -15.70 5.53
CA GLY A 302 12.03 -14.87 4.45
C GLY A 302 10.62 -15.28 4.02
N LEU A 303 9.79 -14.31 3.71
CA LEU A 303 8.44 -14.51 3.21
C LEU A 303 8.40 -14.16 1.72
N VAL A 304 7.81 -15.04 0.92
CA VAL A 304 7.64 -14.84 -0.53
C VAL A 304 6.15 -14.82 -0.83
N LEU A 305 5.62 -13.65 -1.17
CA LEU A 305 4.23 -13.48 -1.61
C LEU A 305 4.17 -13.63 -3.14
N TYR A 306 3.37 -14.58 -3.63
CA TYR A 306 3.32 -14.88 -5.07
C TYR A 306 1.95 -15.43 -5.52
N SER A 307 1.80 -15.68 -6.80
CA SER A 307 0.53 -16.20 -7.36
C SER A 307 0.33 -17.72 -7.18
N GLY A 308 1.28 -18.42 -6.57
CA GLY A 308 1.21 -19.87 -6.33
C GLY A 308 0.58 -20.24 -4.98
N THR A 309 0.69 -21.52 -4.61
CA THR A 309 0.17 -22.09 -3.36
C THR A 309 1.17 -21.94 -2.21
N SER A 310 0.69 -22.12 -0.97
CA SER A 310 1.56 -22.14 0.21
C SER A 310 2.60 -23.24 0.12
N ASN A 311 3.85 -22.91 0.46
CA ASN A 311 4.95 -23.87 0.51
C ASN A 311 6.01 -23.40 1.52
N LYS A 312 6.74 -24.33 2.12
CA LYS A 312 7.79 -24.04 3.08
C LYS A 312 9.08 -24.77 2.73
N LEU A 313 10.14 -24.01 2.51
CA LEU A 313 11.49 -24.52 2.28
C LEU A 313 12.34 -24.27 3.54
N SER A 314 12.24 -25.18 4.52
CA SER A 314 12.87 -25.03 5.84
C SER A 314 14.39 -24.89 5.76
N ASP A 315 15.06 -25.67 4.90
CA ASP A 315 16.51 -25.62 4.70
C ASP A 315 16.99 -24.28 4.16
N GLN A 316 16.13 -23.57 3.41
CA GLN A 316 16.40 -22.25 2.86
C GLN A 316 15.85 -21.11 3.73
N LYS A 317 15.18 -21.43 4.83
CA LYS A 317 14.46 -20.46 5.70
C LYS A 317 13.45 -19.61 4.91
N LEU A 318 12.73 -20.21 3.97
CA LEU A 318 11.74 -19.52 3.14
C LEU A 318 10.33 -20.08 3.40
N GLN A 319 9.37 -19.18 3.43
CA GLN A 319 7.95 -19.49 3.39
C GLN A 319 7.30 -18.77 2.21
N PHE A 320 6.64 -19.54 1.37
CA PHE A 320 5.88 -19.05 0.24
C PHE A 320 4.41 -18.98 0.62
N LEU A 321 3.77 -17.87 0.29
CA LEU A 321 2.37 -17.62 0.57
C LEU A 321 1.69 -17.02 -0.66
N PRO A 322 0.42 -17.39 -0.94
CA PRO A 322 -0.36 -16.71 -1.95
C PRO A 322 -0.45 -15.20 -1.66
N LEU A 323 -0.46 -14.36 -2.70
CA LEU A 323 -0.60 -12.90 -2.55
C LEU A 323 -1.79 -12.50 -1.68
N TYR A 324 -2.93 -13.17 -1.84
CA TYR A 324 -4.15 -12.88 -1.08
C TYR A 324 -4.06 -13.23 0.41
N CYS A 325 -2.99 -13.88 0.86
CA CYS A 325 -2.74 -14.18 2.28
C CYS A 325 -1.86 -13.13 2.96
N VAL A 326 -1.60 -11.97 2.35
CA VAL A 326 -0.74 -10.92 2.93
C VAL A 326 -1.18 -10.45 4.32
N SER A 327 -2.49 -10.44 4.61
CA SER A 327 -3.07 -10.12 5.91
C SER A 327 -2.57 -10.99 7.06
N THR A 328 -2.04 -12.17 6.75
CA THR A 328 -1.64 -13.17 7.75
C THR A 328 -0.17 -13.05 8.20
N ILE A 329 0.62 -12.18 7.57
CA ILE A 329 2.07 -12.10 7.84
C ILE A 329 2.46 -11.21 9.02
N GLY A 330 1.53 -10.47 9.62
CA GLY A 330 1.77 -9.59 10.76
C GLY A 330 1.37 -10.16 12.11
N ASP A 331 1.58 -9.38 13.17
CA ASP A 331 1.25 -9.78 14.55
C ASP A 331 -0.23 -9.64 14.91
N GLN A 332 -0.93 -8.77 14.22
CA GLN A 332 -2.33 -8.51 14.51
C GLN A 332 -3.20 -9.28 13.52
N ARG A 333 -3.93 -10.27 14.04
CA ARG A 333 -5.17 -10.67 13.36
C ARG A 333 -6.11 -9.46 13.45
N PRO A 334 -6.83 -9.10 12.40
CA PRO A 334 -7.85 -8.08 12.51
C PRO A 334 -8.77 -8.47 13.67
N ASN A 335 -9.01 -7.53 14.58
CA ASN A 335 -10.20 -7.61 15.40
C ASN A 335 -11.38 -7.42 14.43
N VAL A 336 -11.83 -8.52 13.84
CA VAL A 336 -13.09 -8.55 13.11
C VAL A 336 -14.15 -8.34 14.19
N VAL A 337 -14.66 -7.12 14.28
CA VAL A 337 -15.80 -6.74 15.11
C VAL A 337 -17.07 -7.14 14.41
#